data_c693773787d8879f005da3085443757e
#
_entry.id   c693773787d8879f005da3085443757e
#
_cell.length_a   1.000
_cell.length_b   1.000
_cell.length_c   1.000
_cell.angle_alpha   90.00
_cell.angle_beta   90.00
_cell.angle_gamma   90.00
#
_symmetry.space_group_name_H-M   'P 1'
#
loop_
_entity.id
_entity.type
_entity.pdbx_description
1 polymer ?
#
loop_
_entity_poly.entity_id
_entity_poly.type
_entity_poly.pdbx_seq_one_letter_code
_entity_poly.pdbx_strand_id
1 'polypeptide(L)'
;MLTDSLDYFIYGMCVMFYSMMVWMFWRKGRDTLTQLIMWIMLLQDMECFKDLFFFAYDGQLHLGWHLMTSVDMVIIPFYVFVLMELCKPGWFSFKKLGLHELPFVALPILFFCTDKSIWYDMLIGWGGIYGTATLVLTFFFISQYHRQLKGRFSYQEN
;
A
#
# COMPACT_ATOMS: atom_id res chain seq x y z
N MET A 1 1.61 -15.62 26.10
CA MET A 1 1.42 -14.52 27.09
C MET A 1 2.39 -13.35 26.93
N LEU A 2 3.72 -13.51 26.95
CA LEU A 2 4.66 -12.40 26.75
C LEU A 2 4.72 -11.93 25.29
N THR A 3 4.66 -12.84 24.33
CA THR A 3 4.58 -12.56 22.89
C THR A 3 3.33 -11.75 22.53
N ASP A 4 2.18 -12.15 23.03
CA ASP A 4 0.89 -11.49 22.74
C ASP A 4 0.89 -10.04 23.26
N SER A 5 1.43 -9.79 24.46
CA SER A 5 1.54 -8.43 25.02
C SER A 5 2.47 -7.54 24.21
N LEU A 6 3.54 -8.11 23.63
CA LEU A 6 4.48 -7.38 22.78
C LEU A 6 3.82 -7.01 21.44
N ASP A 7 3.07 -7.93 20.85
CA ASP A 7 2.36 -7.70 19.59
C ASP A 7 1.33 -6.58 19.74
N TYR A 8 0.51 -6.61 20.80
CA TYR A 8 -0.44 -5.53 21.11
C TYR A 8 0.26 -4.17 21.28
N PHE A 9 1.42 -4.16 21.94
CA PHE A 9 2.17 -2.93 22.14
C PHE A 9 2.71 -2.39 20.81
N ILE A 10 3.28 -3.26 19.95
CA ILE A 10 3.83 -2.88 18.65
C ILE A 10 2.73 -2.35 17.74
N TYR A 11 1.61 -3.08 17.59
CA TYR A 11 0.50 -2.63 16.75
C TYR A 11 -0.14 -1.34 17.28
N GLY A 12 -0.27 -1.18 18.60
CA GLY A 12 -0.76 0.05 19.19
C GLY A 12 0.16 1.25 18.90
N MET A 13 1.48 1.05 18.95
CA MET A 13 2.44 2.08 18.54
C MET A 13 2.34 2.42 17.04
N CYS A 14 2.14 1.41 16.17
CA CYS A 14 1.96 1.61 14.74
C CYS A 14 0.71 2.43 14.45
N VAL A 15 -0.43 2.10 15.05
CA VAL A 15 -1.69 2.86 14.94
C VAL A 15 -1.48 4.32 15.36
N MET A 16 -0.86 4.55 16.52
CA MET A 16 -0.59 5.92 16.97
C MET A 16 0.32 6.68 16.00
N PHE A 17 1.36 6.02 15.47
CA PHE A 17 2.30 6.64 14.54
C PHE A 17 1.61 6.99 13.22
N TYR A 18 0.87 6.05 12.61
CA TYR A 18 0.18 6.30 11.34
C TYR A 18 -0.93 7.34 11.48
N SER A 19 -1.71 7.31 12.56
CA SER A 19 -2.70 8.36 12.86
C SER A 19 -2.08 9.74 12.96
N MET A 20 -0.92 9.87 13.61
CA MET A 20 -0.17 11.12 13.68
C MET A 20 0.31 11.59 12.29
N MET A 21 0.79 10.65 11.46
CA MET A 21 1.22 10.96 10.08
C MET A 21 0.05 11.42 9.22
N VAL A 22 -1.11 10.76 9.30
CA VAL A 22 -2.35 11.19 8.62
C VAL A 22 -2.70 12.61 9.00
N TRP A 23 -2.72 12.93 10.30
CA TRP A 23 -3.00 14.28 10.78
C TRP A 23 -2.01 15.31 10.27
N MET A 24 -0.72 14.98 10.26
CA MET A 24 0.34 15.88 9.79
C MET A 24 0.19 16.18 8.29
N PHE A 25 -0.04 15.15 7.47
CA PHE A 25 -0.21 15.31 6.03
C PHE A 25 -1.51 16.01 5.67
N TRP A 26 -2.60 15.78 6.41
CA TRP A 26 -3.85 16.51 6.24
C TRP A 26 -3.66 18.01 6.42
N ARG A 27 -2.86 18.42 7.40
CA ARG A 27 -2.59 19.85 7.66
C ARG A 27 -1.62 20.51 6.69
N LYS A 28 -0.73 19.73 6.07
CA LYS A 28 0.43 20.26 5.34
C LYS A 28 0.09 20.83 3.96
N GLY A 29 -0.89 20.31 3.24
CA GLY A 29 -1.18 20.83 1.92
C GLY A 29 -2.12 19.98 1.09
N ARG A 30 -2.49 20.51 -0.11
CA ARG A 30 -3.45 19.92 -1.03
C ARG A 30 -2.80 19.42 -2.33
N ASP A 31 -1.48 19.31 -2.39
CA ASP A 31 -0.81 18.74 -3.54
C ASP A 31 -1.09 17.23 -3.65
N THR A 32 -1.14 16.74 -4.87
CA THR A 32 -1.52 15.36 -5.18
C THR A 32 -0.67 14.33 -4.45
N LEU A 33 0.64 14.56 -4.39
CA LEU A 33 1.56 13.65 -3.71
C LEU A 33 1.29 13.58 -2.20
N THR A 34 1.10 14.73 -1.55
CA THR A 34 0.77 14.80 -0.11
C THR A 34 -0.56 14.08 0.18
N GLN A 35 -1.55 14.25 -0.68
CA GLN A 35 -2.84 13.54 -0.54
C GLN A 35 -2.68 12.02 -0.70
N LEU A 36 -1.90 11.56 -1.68
CA LEU A 36 -1.64 10.14 -1.87
C LEU A 36 -0.91 9.52 -0.67
N ILE A 37 0.10 10.20 -0.14
CA ILE A 37 0.80 9.75 1.08
C ILE A 37 -0.16 9.71 2.26
N MET A 38 -1.01 10.71 2.43
CA MET A 38 -2.02 10.73 3.48
C MET A 38 -2.97 9.51 3.37
N TRP A 39 -3.44 9.19 2.16
CA TRP A 39 -4.31 8.03 1.95
C TRP A 39 -3.61 6.70 2.25
N ILE A 40 -2.33 6.55 1.87
CA ILE A 40 -1.55 5.35 2.23
C ILE A 40 -1.39 5.24 3.75
N MET A 41 -1.05 6.34 4.43
CA MET A 41 -0.91 6.31 5.89
C MET A 41 -2.23 5.97 6.57
N LEU A 42 -3.37 6.45 6.03
CA LEU A 42 -4.69 6.11 6.53
C LEU A 42 -5.03 4.62 6.31
N LEU A 43 -4.73 4.08 5.12
CA LEU A 43 -4.94 2.66 4.84
C LEU A 43 -4.06 1.80 5.75
N GLN A 44 -2.79 2.15 5.93
CA GLN A 44 -1.87 1.44 6.81
C GLN A 44 -2.32 1.49 8.29
N ASP A 45 -2.89 2.62 8.72
CA ASP A 45 -3.49 2.77 10.05
C ASP A 45 -4.67 1.82 10.23
N MET A 46 -5.55 1.75 9.23
CA MET A 46 -6.68 0.82 9.23
C MET A 46 -6.25 -0.64 9.21
N GLU A 47 -5.17 -0.99 8.49
CA GLU A 47 -4.60 -2.34 8.49
C GLU A 47 -4.05 -2.71 9.87
N CYS A 48 -3.25 -1.86 10.48
CA CYS A 48 -2.74 -2.09 11.83
C CYS A 48 -3.87 -2.20 12.87
N PHE A 49 -4.90 -1.37 12.74
CA PHE A 49 -6.08 -1.43 13.61
C PHE A 49 -6.87 -2.73 13.42
N LYS A 50 -7.08 -3.16 12.18
CA LYS A 50 -7.71 -4.44 11.84
C LYS A 50 -6.94 -5.61 12.49
N ASP A 51 -5.61 -5.63 12.36
CA ASP A 51 -4.76 -6.67 12.93
C ASP A 51 -4.84 -6.70 14.45
N LEU A 52 -4.78 -5.52 15.08
CA LEU A 52 -4.96 -5.39 16.53
C LEU A 52 -6.31 -5.95 17.00
N PHE A 53 -7.38 -5.65 16.26
CA PHE A 53 -8.72 -6.15 16.54
C PHE A 53 -8.82 -7.67 16.37
N PHE A 54 -8.19 -8.20 15.30
CA PHE A 54 -8.18 -9.63 15.02
C PHE A 54 -7.42 -10.42 16.08
N PHE A 55 -6.27 -9.95 16.52
CA PHE A 55 -5.53 -10.57 17.64
C PHE A 55 -6.32 -10.55 18.96
N ALA A 56 -7.08 -9.48 19.22
CA ALA A 56 -7.93 -9.41 20.40
C ALA A 56 -9.07 -10.44 20.41
N TYR A 57 -9.53 -10.90 19.22
CA TYR A 57 -10.65 -11.82 19.06
C TYR A 57 -10.24 -13.30 18.96
N ASP A 58 -8.98 -13.62 19.26
CA ASP A 58 -8.44 -14.99 19.41
C ASP A 58 -8.76 -15.94 18.25
N GLY A 59 -8.43 -15.56 17.04
CA GLY A 59 -8.09 -16.45 15.91
C GLY A 59 -9.09 -17.52 15.47
N GLN A 60 -10.31 -17.58 15.97
CA GLN A 60 -11.26 -18.65 15.68
C GLN A 60 -11.89 -18.62 14.28
N LEU A 61 -11.58 -17.60 13.47
CA LEU A 61 -12.09 -17.53 12.10
C LEU A 61 -11.05 -18.04 11.10
N HIS A 62 -11.19 -19.29 10.67
CA HIS A 62 -10.44 -19.81 9.51
C HIS A 62 -10.60 -18.93 8.25
N LEU A 63 -11.75 -18.27 8.11
CA LEU A 63 -12.01 -17.28 7.06
C LEU A 63 -11.21 -15.97 7.27
N GLY A 64 -10.80 -15.69 8.52
CA GLY A 64 -10.13 -14.45 8.88
C GLY A 64 -8.80 -14.22 8.17
N TRP A 65 -7.95 -15.24 8.04
CA TRP A 65 -6.65 -15.10 7.38
C TRP A 65 -6.77 -14.71 5.90
N HIS A 66 -7.67 -15.33 5.16
CA HIS A 66 -7.89 -15.01 3.76
C HIS A 66 -8.45 -13.60 3.59
N LEU A 67 -9.36 -13.20 4.48
CA LEU A 67 -9.92 -11.85 4.49
C LEU A 67 -8.84 -10.81 4.80
N MET A 68 -8.04 -11.04 5.83
CA MET A 68 -6.96 -10.16 6.24
C MET A 68 -5.96 -9.94 5.11
N THR A 69 -5.43 -11.03 4.54
CA THR A 69 -4.49 -10.94 3.41
C THR A 69 -5.12 -10.25 2.19
N SER A 70 -6.41 -10.47 1.94
CA SER A 70 -7.10 -9.82 0.83
C SER A 70 -7.21 -8.31 1.01
N VAL A 71 -7.44 -7.86 2.24
CA VAL A 71 -7.47 -6.42 2.57
C VAL A 71 -6.07 -5.81 2.44
N ASP A 72 -5.04 -6.51 2.94
CA ASP A 72 -3.64 -6.06 2.87
C ASP A 72 -3.16 -5.89 1.40
N MET A 73 -3.67 -6.71 0.49
CA MET A 73 -3.32 -6.60 -0.94
C MET A 73 -3.83 -5.32 -1.62
N VAL A 74 -4.88 -4.70 -1.11
CA VAL A 74 -5.46 -3.46 -1.68
C VAL A 74 -4.51 -2.28 -1.58
N ILE A 75 -3.59 -2.25 -0.61
CA ILE A 75 -2.65 -1.14 -0.47
C ILE A 75 -1.54 -1.14 -1.54
N ILE A 76 -1.27 -2.27 -2.17
CA ILE A 76 -0.15 -2.44 -3.12
C ILE A 76 -0.21 -1.43 -4.28
N PRO A 77 -1.34 -1.25 -5.00
CA PRO A 77 -1.43 -0.24 -6.06
C PRO A 77 -1.20 1.19 -5.58
N PHE A 78 -1.62 1.54 -4.37
CA PHE A 78 -1.39 2.88 -3.82
C PHE A 78 0.10 3.20 -3.67
N TYR A 79 0.92 2.26 -3.21
CA TYR A 79 2.38 2.44 -3.16
C TYR A 79 2.97 2.71 -4.55
N VAL A 80 2.48 1.97 -5.56
CA VAL A 80 2.90 2.18 -6.95
C VAL A 80 2.60 3.61 -7.40
N PHE A 81 1.39 4.08 -7.10
CA PHE A 81 0.96 5.43 -7.52
C PHE A 81 1.75 6.53 -6.83
N VAL A 82 2.11 6.37 -5.55
CA VAL A 82 3.01 7.32 -4.87
C VAL A 82 4.39 7.33 -5.51
N LEU A 83 4.97 6.16 -5.80
CA LEU A 83 6.28 6.08 -6.45
C LEU A 83 6.27 6.69 -7.85
N MET A 84 5.21 6.44 -8.63
CA MET A 84 5.07 7.02 -9.96
C MET A 84 4.85 8.52 -9.92
N GLU A 85 4.03 9.04 -9.00
CA GLU A 85 3.81 10.48 -8.83
C GLU A 85 5.07 11.20 -8.35
N LEU A 86 5.88 10.54 -7.50
CA LEU A 86 7.17 11.05 -7.06
C LEU A 86 8.16 11.19 -8.22
N CYS A 87 8.21 10.17 -9.11
CA CYS A 87 9.11 10.18 -10.27
C CYS A 87 8.60 11.06 -11.41
N LYS A 88 7.29 11.19 -11.57
CA LYS A 88 6.64 11.93 -12.65
C LYS A 88 5.41 12.66 -12.11
N PRO A 89 5.57 13.86 -11.54
CA PRO A 89 4.47 14.66 -11.03
C PRO A 89 3.36 14.89 -12.07
N GLY A 90 2.09 14.72 -11.65
CA GLY A 90 0.92 14.84 -12.53
C GLY A 90 0.56 13.55 -13.29
N TRP A 91 1.22 12.42 -12.99
CA TRP A 91 0.88 11.12 -13.59
C TRP A 91 -0.38 10.50 -12.97
N PHE A 92 -0.69 10.85 -11.72
CA PHE A 92 -1.83 10.33 -10.98
C PHE A 92 -3.16 10.61 -11.67
N SER A 93 -4.04 9.59 -11.66
CA SER A 93 -5.43 9.73 -12.06
C SER A 93 -6.27 8.67 -11.33
N PHE A 94 -7.42 9.07 -10.80
CA PHE A 94 -8.36 8.15 -10.14
C PHE A 94 -8.82 7.02 -11.07
N LYS A 95 -8.97 7.27 -12.37
CA LYS A 95 -9.33 6.24 -13.36
C LYS A 95 -8.24 5.16 -13.47
N LYS A 96 -6.98 5.57 -13.48
CA LYS A 96 -5.84 4.64 -13.51
C LYS A 96 -5.77 3.85 -12.21
N LEU A 97 -5.89 4.52 -11.05
CA LEU A 97 -5.92 3.84 -9.76
C LEU A 97 -7.02 2.78 -9.72
N GLY A 98 -8.26 3.13 -10.06
CA GLY A 98 -9.37 2.17 -10.09
C GLY A 98 -9.14 0.98 -11.04
N LEU A 99 -8.48 1.19 -12.19
CA LEU A 99 -8.12 0.10 -13.10
C LEU A 99 -7.08 -0.84 -12.49
N HIS A 100 -6.09 -0.31 -11.76
CA HIS A 100 -5.07 -1.12 -11.10
C HIS A 100 -5.60 -1.82 -9.84
N GLU A 101 -6.57 -1.22 -9.14
CA GLU A 101 -7.24 -1.81 -7.98
C GLU A 101 -8.22 -2.93 -8.35
N LEU A 102 -8.74 -2.92 -9.58
CA LEU A 102 -9.79 -3.83 -10.02
C LEU A 102 -9.48 -5.31 -9.73
N PRO A 103 -8.29 -5.86 -10.05
CA PRO A 103 -7.95 -7.25 -9.73
C PRO A 103 -7.90 -7.51 -8.22
N PHE A 104 -7.39 -6.56 -7.42
CA PHE A 104 -7.25 -6.68 -5.98
C PHE A 104 -8.58 -6.65 -5.23
N VAL A 105 -9.62 -6.10 -5.85
CA VAL A 105 -10.99 -6.10 -5.31
C VAL A 105 -11.82 -7.24 -5.91
N ALA A 106 -11.71 -7.52 -7.21
CA ALA A 106 -12.53 -8.51 -7.89
C ALA A 106 -12.18 -9.96 -7.48
N LEU A 107 -10.88 -10.28 -7.35
CA LEU A 107 -10.45 -11.63 -6.98
C LEU A 107 -10.90 -12.05 -5.57
N PRO A 108 -10.77 -11.20 -4.51
CA PRO A 108 -11.37 -11.50 -3.21
C PRO A 108 -12.88 -11.69 -3.25
N ILE A 109 -13.60 -10.82 -3.98
CA ILE A 109 -15.05 -10.97 -4.12
C ILE A 109 -15.40 -12.32 -4.75
N LEU A 110 -14.71 -12.72 -5.82
CA LEU A 110 -14.90 -14.03 -6.46
C LEU A 110 -14.58 -15.19 -5.51
N PHE A 111 -13.53 -15.06 -4.70
CA PHE A 111 -13.18 -16.03 -3.68
C PHE A 111 -14.33 -16.20 -2.66
N PHE A 112 -14.82 -15.11 -2.08
CA PHE A 112 -15.89 -15.17 -1.08
C PHE A 112 -17.25 -15.58 -1.67
N CYS A 113 -17.52 -15.31 -2.95
CA CYS A 113 -18.76 -15.73 -3.61
C CYS A 113 -18.76 -17.20 -4.05
N THR A 114 -17.60 -17.77 -4.39
CA THR A 114 -17.51 -19.11 -4.98
C THR A 114 -16.87 -20.14 -4.06
N ASP A 115 -16.25 -19.72 -2.97
CA ASP A 115 -15.50 -20.53 -2.00
C ASP A 115 -14.42 -21.43 -2.66
N LYS A 116 -13.84 -20.95 -3.79
CA LYS A 116 -12.80 -21.66 -4.52
C LYS A 116 -11.43 -21.05 -4.24
N SER A 117 -10.53 -21.83 -3.67
CA SER A 117 -9.15 -21.40 -3.34
C SER A 117 -8.37 -20.84 -4.52
N ILE A 118 -8.71 -21.27 -5.75
CA ILE A 118 -8.01 -20.79 -6.96
C ILE A 118 -8.02 -19.26 -7.11
N TRP A 119 -9.10 -18.59 -6.69
CA TRP A 119 -9.18 -17.12 -6.76
C TRP A 119 -8.24 -16.45 -5.78
N TYR A 120 -8.06 -17.05 -4.60
CA TYR A 120 -7.10 -16.58 -3.61
C TYR A 120 -5.66 -16.81 -4.09
N ASP A 121 -5.35 -17.97 -4.64
CA ASP A 121 -4.03 -18.27 -5.23
C ASP A 121 -3.70 -17.30 -6.38
N MET A 122 -4.70 -16.97 -7.21
CA MET A 122 -4.58 -15.97 -8.26
C MET A 122 -4.33 -14.56 -7.71
N LEU A 123 -4.96 -14.18 -6.59
CA LEU A 123 -4.73 -12.90 -5.93
C LEU A 123 -3.27 -12.78 -5.46
N ILE A 124 -2.77 -13.80 -4.76
CA ILE A 124 -1.39 -13.83 -4.27
C ILE A 124 -0.39 -13.79 -5.44
N GLY A 125 -0.63 -14.64 -6.47
CA GLY A 125 0.20 -14.66 -7.67
C GLY A 125 0.21 -13.31 -8.40
N TRP A 126 -0.96 -12.68 -8.55
CA TRP A 126 -1.09 -11.36 -9.16
C TRP A 126 -0.36 -10.29 -8.36
N GLY A 127 -0.54 -10.26 -7.03
CA GLY A 127 0.16 -9.34 -6.13
C GLY A 127 1.68 -9.46 -6.22
N GLY A 128 2.19 -10.70 -6.27
CA GLY A 128 3.62 -10.98 -6.45
C GLY A 128 4.17 -10.47 -7.79
N ILE A 129 3.48 -10.76 -8.89
CA ILE A 129 3.87 -10.29 -10.23
C ILE A 129 3.79 -8.77 -10.30
N TYR A 130 2.69 -8.19 -9.84
CA TYR A 130 2.46 -6.75 -9.86
C TYR A 130 3.50 -6.00 -9.01
N GLY A 131 3.76 -6.46 -7.78
CA GLY A 131 4.76 -5.88 -6.89
C GLY A 131 6.17 -5.97 -7.49
N THR A 132 6.56 -7.13 -8.03
CA THR A 132 7.86 -7.33 -8.66
C THR A 132 8.03 -6.43 -9.89
N ALA A 133 7.03 -6.40 -10.79
CA ALA A 133 7.04 -5.52 -11.95
C ALA A 133 7.18 -4.05 -11.56
N THR A 134 6.49 -3.64 -10.50
CA THR A 134 6.56 -2.27 -9.99
C THR A 134 7.94 -1.93 -9.43
N LEU A 135 8.55 -2.82 -8.66
CA LEU A 135 9.91 -2.62 -8.15
C LEU A 135 10.91 -2.44 -9.30
N VAL A 136 10.83 -3.28 -10.32
CA VAL A 136 11.68 -3.19 -11.52
C VAL A 136 11.48 -1.85 -12.24
N LEU A 137 10.23 -1.47 -12.50
CA LEU A 137 9.89 -0.19 -13.14
C LEU A 137 10.39 1.01 -12.32
N THR A 138 10.18 0.98 -11.00
CA THR A 138 10.64 2.05 -10.09
C THR A 138 12.16 2.20 -10.15
N PHE A 139 12.91 1.08 -10.18
CA PHE A 139 14.36 1.11 -10.31
C PHE A 139 14.80 1.81 -11.60
N PHE A 140 14.16 1.52 -12.74
CA PHE A 140 14.43 2.20 -14.01
C PHE A 140 14.10 3.69 -13.95
N PHE A 141 12.94 4.07 -13.39
CA PHE A 141 12.55 5.49 -13.29
C PHE A 141 13.47 6.28 -12.37
N ILE A 142 13.87 5.75 -11.23
CA ILE A 142 14.84 6.38 -10.32
C ILE A 142 16.18 6.59 -11.04
N SER A 143 16.67 5.57 -11.74
CA SER A 143 17.91 5.66 -12.50
C SER A 143 17.85 6.73 -13.60
N GLN A 144 16.72 6.84 -14.30
CA GLN A 144 16.48 7.88 -15.30
C GLN A 144 16.42 9.27 -14.68
N TYR A 145 15.73 9.41 -13.55
CA TYR A 145 15.63 10.66 -12.82
C TYR A 145 17.00 11.16 -12.31
N HIS A 146 17.82 10.26 -11.77
CA HIS A 146 19.18 10.59 -11.38
C HIS A 146 20.06 11.06 -12.54
N ARG A 147 19.91 10.47 -13.72
CA ARG A 147 20.64 10.94 -14.93
C ARG A 147 20.20 12.35 -15.34
N GLN A 148 18.91 12.65 -15.28
CA GLN A 148 18.38 13.98 -15.59
C GLN A 148 18.84 15.04 -14.59
N LEU A 149 18.88 14.70 -13.29
CA LEU A 149 19.41 15.60 -12.25
C LEU A 149 20.89 15.90 -12.47
N LYS A 150 21.73 14.88 -12.70
CA LYS A 150 23.15 15.08 -13.01
C LYS A 150 23.35 15.99 -14.22
N GLY A 151 22.57 15.83 -15.28
CA GLY A 151 22.62 16.69 -16.46
C GLY A 151 22.27 18.15 -16.17
N ARG A 152 21.31 18.41 -15.26
CA ARG A 152 20.92 19.79 -14.89
C ARG A 152 21.94 20.46 -13.97
N PHE A 153 22.53 19.75 -13.04
CA PHE A 153 23.47 20.32 -12.08
C PHE A 153 24.90 20.47 -12.67
N SER A 154 25.32 19.63 -13.62
CA SER A 154 26.61 19.80 -14.29
C SER A 154 26.67 21.01 -15.24
N TYR A 155 25.52 21.58 -15.61
CA TYR A 155 25.44 22.82 -16.38
C TYR A 155 25.63 24.09 -15.53
N GLN A 156 25.62 24.01 -14.20
CA GLN A 156 25.80 25.17 -13.31
C GLN A 156 27.25 25.36 -12.82
N GLU A 157 28.15 24.44 -13.12
CA GLU A 157 29.56 24.50 -12.74
C GLU A 157 30.50 24.97 -13.89
N ASN A 158 29.97 25.36 -15.04
CA ASN A 158 30.67 26.05 -16.14
C ASN A 158 30.10 27.44 -16.36
#